data_8e8aa6ea3a048f8d1aa60014bae38781
#
_entry.id   8e8aa6ea3a048f8d1aa60014bae38781
#
_cell.length_a   1.000
_cell.length_b   1.000
_cell.length_c   1.000
_cell.angle_alpha   90.00
_cell.angle_beta   90.00
_cell.angle_gamma   90.00
#
_symmetry.space_group_name_H-M   'P 1'
#
loop_
_entity.id
_entity.type
_entity.pdbx_description
1 polymer ?
#
loop_
_entity_poly.entity_id
_entity_poly.type
_entity_poly.pdbx_seq_one_letter_code
_entity_poly.pdbx_strand_id
1 'polypeptide(L)'
;WYLSGEISRATKGAIGTFHALGKQCKEVSGGLPTFISPWIDGKKAVMASGSKLTKEQAVSVEQHECEWDEIFDGIHDVVDACAFQDGHIDYDELDAFFAVNKRLADKYGMQCWTNAESFDRDMPIKFLPIKFDKLRMKLEAAMRAGYDKAITFEFSHFMSPQSAYLQAGHLFDRYKEYFNIR
;
A
#
# COMPACT_ATOMS: atom_id res chain seq x y z
N TRP A 1 -1.17 -9.95 12.74
CA TRP A 1 -2.59 -9.93 12.35
C TRP A 1 -2.86 -8.79 11.38
N TYR A 2 -3.54 -9.11 10.28
CA TYR A 2 -4.05 -8.15 9.33
C TYR A 2 -5.42 -7.66 9.80
N LEU A 3 -5.51 -6.40 10.23
CA LEU A 3 -6.73 -5.87 10.84
C LEU A 3 -7.73 -5.40 9.79
N SER A 4 -7.26 -4.73 8.75
CA SER A 4 -8.11 -4.21 7.69
C SER A 4 -7.30 -3.90 6.43
N GLY A 5 -7.91 -4.15 5.26
CA GLY A 5 -7.36 -3.83 3.97
C GLY A 5 -7.61 -2.38 3.60
N GLU A 6 -8.71 -2.16 3.06
CA GLU A 6 -9.05 -0.98 2.29
C GLU A 6 -9.52 0.18 3.17
N ILE A 7 -8.59 0.69 3.99
CA ILE A 7 -8.80 1.91 4.77
C ILE A 7 -8.53 3.11 3.86
N SER A 8 -9.50 3.99 3.76
CA SER A 8 -9.43 5.24 3.02
C SER A 8 -9.89 6.40 3.89
N ARG A 9 -10.00 7.58 3.33
CA ARG A 9 -10.56 8.77 4.00
C ARG A 9 -11.90 8.54 4.71
N ALA A 10 -12.74 7.65 4.17
CA ALA A 10 -14.00 7.26 4.81
C ALA A 10 -13.81 6.58 6.16
N THR A 11 -12.60 6.05 6.42
CA THR A 11 -12.26 5.33 7.65
C THR A 11 -11.97 6.27 8.83
N LYS A 12 -11.69 7.54 8.59
CA LYS A 12 -11.38 8.52 9.63
C LYS A 12 -12.42 8.53 10.76
N GLY A 13 -13.70 8.46 10.43
CA GLY A 13 -14.79 8.35 11.42
C GLY A 13 -14.83 7.03 12.19
N ALA A 14 -14.01 6.05 11.85
CA ALA A 14 -14.00 4.71 12.43
C ALA A 14 -12.74 4.43 13.29
N ILE A 15 -11.91 5.44 13.60
CA ILE A 15 -10.64 5.29 14.36
C ILE A 15 -10.89 4.52 15.67
N GLY A 16 -11.89 4.91 16.44
CA GLY A 16 -12.22 4.23 17.70
C GLY A 16 -12.59 2.75 17.51
N THR A 17 -13.22 2.38 16.40
CA THR A 17 -13.54 0.99 16.08
C THR A 17 -12.28 0.20 15.74
N PHE A 18 -11.36 0.78 14.97
CA PHE A 18 -10.08 0.13 14.65
C PHE A 18 -9.19 -0.02 15.87
N HIS A 19 -9.17 0.98 16.74
CA HIS A 19 -8.45 0.89 18.01
C HIS A 19 -9.00 -0.26 18.88
N ALA A 20 -10.31 -0.34 19.03
CA ALA A 20 -10.95 -1.42 19.80
C ALA A 20 -10.66 -2.80 19.18
N LEU A 21 -10.73 -2.92 17.85
CA LEU A 21 -10.42 -4.16 17.15
C LEU A 21 -8.95 -4.56 17.32
N GLY A 22 -8.02 -3.63 17.14
CA GLY A 22 -6.59 -3.87 17.32
C GLY A 22 -6.24 -4.32 18.73
N LYS A 23 -6.83 -3.66 19.73
CA LYS A 23 -6.69 -4.05 21.14
C LYS A 23 -7.18 -5.48 21.38
N GLN A 24 -8.38 -5.81 20.90
CA GLN A 24 -8.93 -7.17 21.03
C GLN A 24 -8.05 -8.20 20.32
N CYS A 25 -7.55 -7.91 19.11
CA CYS A 25 -6.64 -8.81 18.40
C CYS A 25 -5.35 -9.06 19.19
N LYS A 26 -4.76 -8.03 19.78
CA LYS A 26 -3.56 -8.18 20.63
C LYS A 26 -3.86 -9.01 21.88
N GLU A 27 -4.98 -8.79 22.54
CA GLU A 27 -5.39 -9.57 23.71
C GLU A 27 -5.54 -11.06 23.38
N VAL A 28 -6.30 -11.42 22.34
CA VAL A 28 -6.56 -12.83 21.99
C VAL A 28 -5.37 -13.54 21.38
N SER A 29 -4.45 -12.80 20.77
CA SER A 29 -3.25 -13.36 20.13
C SER A 29 -2.03 -13.45 21.06
N GLY A 30 -2.12 -12.93 22.27
CA GLY A 30 -0.97 -12.82 23.17
C GLY A 30 0.05 -11.77 22.75
N GLY A 31 -0.39 -10.68 22.10
CA GLY A 31 0.44 -9.55 21.72
C GLY A 31 1.15 -9.70 20.36
N LEU A 32 0.66 -10.57 19.46
CA LEU A 32 1.23 -10.68 18.11
C LEU A 32 1.12 -9.36 17.35
N PRO A 33 2.09 -9.05 16.47
CA PRO A 33 2.06 -7.83 15.67
C PRO A 33 0.82 -7.72 14.80
N THR A 34 0.31 -6.49 14.67
CA THR A 34 -0.86 -6.12 13.88
C THR A 34 -0.47 -5.16 12.77
N PHE A 35 -1.15 -5.23 11.63
CA PHE A 35 -0.94 -4.27 10.55
C PHE A 35 -2.21 -3.95 9.77
N ILE A 36 -2.19 -2.81 9.10
CA ILE A 36 -3.21 -2.31 8.20
C ILE A 36 -2.62 -2.09 6.80
N SER A 37 -3.46 -2.10 5.77
CA SER A 37 -3.02 -1.84 4.39
C SER A 37 -3.95 -0.86 3.68
N PRO A 38 -3.82 0.43 3.97
CA PRO A 38 -4.67 1.47 3.41
C PRO A 38 -4.29 1.87 1.99
N TRP A 39 -5.24 2.48 1.29
CA TRP A 39 -4.98 3.14 0.01
C TRP A 39 -4.40 4.53 0.19
N ILE A 40 -3.64 4.95 -0.84
CA ILE A 40 -3.26 6.33 -1.05
C ILE A 40 -4.12 6.87 -2.19
N ASP A 41 -4.98 7.84 -1.92
CA ASP A 41 -5.94 8.39 -2.90
C ASP A 41 -5.32 9.51 -3.77
N GLY A 42 -4.22 9.21 -4.47
CA GLY A 42 -3.57 10.12 -5.40
C GLY A 42 -4.28 10.26 -6.75
N LYS A 43 -3.58 10.80 -7.74
CA LYS A 43 -4.14 11.11 -9.08
C LYS A 43 -4.78 9.92 -9.79
N LYS A 44 -4.26 8.71 -9.61
CA LYS A 44 -4.81 7.50 -10.22
C LYS A 44 -6.08 6.98 -9.55
N ALA A 45 -6.41 7.41 -8.34
CA ALA A 45 -7.67 7.05 -7.69
C ALA A 45 -8.89 7.43 -8.56
N VAL A 46 -8.78 8.52 -9.31
CA VAL A 46 -9.80 8.99 -10.26
C VAL A 46 -10.04 8.01 -11.41
N MET A 47 -9.00 7.25 -11.78
CA MET A 47 -9.04 6.30 -12.90
C MET A 47 -9.34 4.86 -12.46
N ALA A 48 -9.46 4.63 -11.15
CA ALA A 48 -9.75 3.29 -10.63
C ALA A 48 -11.14 2.82 -11.06
N SER A 49 -11.25 1.52 -11.36
CA SER A 49 -12.53 0.91 -11.76
C SER A 49 -13.60 1.11 -10.68
N GLY A 50 -14.72 1.68 -11.07
CA GLY A 50 -15.84 1.97 -10.16
C GLY A 50 -15.66 3.23 -9.31
N SER A 51 -14.53 3.92 -9.42
CA SER A 51 -14.34 5.22 -8.77
C SER A 51 -15.28 6.26 -9.40
N LYS A 52 -16.00 6.98 -8.55
CA LYS A 52 -16.77 8.18 -8.92
C LYS A 52 -15.99 9.45 -8.61
N LEU A 53 -14.71 9.33 -8.19
CA LEU A 53 -13.88 10.45 -7.84
C LEU A 53 -13.56 11.28 -9.09
N THR A 54 -13.55 12.58 -8.95
CA THR A 54 -13.04 13.51 -9.96
C THR A 54 -11.57 13.83 -9.68
N LYS A 55 -10.88 14.47 -10.63
CA LYS A 55 -9.47 14.87 -10.43
C LYS A 55 -9.29 15.79 -9.22
N GLU A 56 -10.29 16.60 -8.94
CA GLU A 56 -10.31 17.52 -7.80
C GLU A 56 -10.48 16.79 -6.46
N GLN A 57 -10.87 15.53 -6.50
CA GLN A 57 -11.03 14.67 -5.32
C GLN A 57 -9.78 13.83 -5.03
N ALA A 58 -8.77 13.85 -5.90
CA ALA A 58 -7.46 13.32 -5.58
C ALA A 58 -6.89 14.10 -4.38
N VAL A 59 -6.31 13.37 -3.44
CA VAL A 59 -5.76 13.96 -2.22
C VAL A 59 -4.39 14.56 -2.52
N SER A 60 -4.14 15.79 -2.07
CA SER A 60 -2.78 16.32 -2.08
C SER A 60 -1.92 15.62 -1.03
N VAL A 61 -0.60 15.73 -1.17
CA VAL A 61 0.36 15.17 -0.20
C VAL A 61 0.12 15.74 1.20
N GLU A 62 -0.18 17.04 1.29
CA GLU A 62 -0.44 17.73 2.56
C GLU A 62 -1.76 17.28 3.21
N GLN A 63 -2.79 17.07 2.39
CA GLN A 63 -4.06 16.54 2.88
C GLN A 63 -3.89 15.11 3.39
N HIS A 64 -3.17 14.27 2.65
CA HIS A 64 -2.84 12.92 3.05
C HIS A 64 -2.07 12.91 4.38
N GLU A 65 -1.05 13.76 4.51
CA GLU A 65 -0.29 13.90 5.75
C GLU A 65 -1.18 14.25 6.95
N CYS A 66 -2.02 15.26 6.80
CA CYS A 66 -2.93 15.70 7.87
C CYS A 66 -3.90 14.59 8.29
N GLU A 67 -4.49 13.89 7.33
CA GLU A 67 -5.45 12.82 7.59
C GLU A 67 -4.79 11.61 8.26
N TRP A 68 -3.61 11.20 7.80
CA TRP A 68 -2.91 10.05 8.36
C TRP A 68 -2.22 10.35 9.67
N ASP A 69 -1.84 11.60 9.92
CA ASP A 69 -1.36 12.04 11.24
C ASP A 69 -2.45 11.81 12.31
N GLU A 70 -3.69 12.21 12.03
CA GLU A 70 -4.82 12.00 12.93
C GLU A 70 -5.18 10.52 13.10
N ILE A 71 -5.13 9.74 12.00
CA ILE A 71 -5.41 8.30 12.06
C ILE A 71 -4.36 7.59 12.90
N PHE A 72 -3.08 7.82 12.65
CA PHE A 72 -2.00 7.16 13.40
C PHE A 72 -1.99 7.57 14.87
N ASP A 73 -2.27 8.82 15.19
CA ASP A 73 -2.44 9.27 16.58
C ASP A 73 -3.47 8.42 17.33
N GLY A 74 -4.55 8.05 16.65
CA GLY A 74 -5.64 7.28 17.24
C GLY A 74 -5.46 5.75 17.29
N ILE A 75 -4.42 5.16 16.62
CA ILE A 75 -4.29 3.70 16.51
C ILE A 75 -2.88 3.16 16.73
N HIS A 76 -1.85 4.00 16.88
CA HIS A 76 -0.44 3.58 16.91
C HIS A 76 -0.10 2.65 18.10
N ASP A 77 -0.85 2.68 19.18
CA ASP A 77 -0.65 1.81 20.34
C ASP A 77 -1.18 0.38 20.12
N VAL A 78 -1.98 0.17 19.07
CA VAL A 78 -2.58 -1.14 18.72
C VAL A 78 -2.26 -1.62 17.32
N VAL A 79 -1.58 -0.80 16.50
CA VAL A 79 -1.14 -1.13 15.14
C VAL A 79 0.37 -0.96 15.03
N ASP A 80 1.07 -2.06 14.72
CA ASP A 80 2.54 -2.07 14.70
C ASP A 80 3.12 -1.69 13.32
N ALA A 81 2.35 -1.88 12.24
CA ALA A 81 2.81 -1.57 10.89
C ALA A 81 1.70 -1.07 9.97
N CYS A 82 2.07 -0.24 9.00
CA CYS A 82 1.18 0.22 7.95
C CYS A 82 1.78 -0.10 6.59
N ALA A 83 1.07 -0.89 5.77
CA ALA A 83 1.46 -1.30 4.42
C ALA A 83 0.64 -0.53 3.39
N PHE A 84 1.06 0.66 3.02
CA PHE A 84 0.32 1.50 2.06
C PHE A 84 0.27 0.88 0.67
N GLN A 85 -0.93 0.82 0.08
CA GLN A 85 -1.18 0.39 -1.30
C GLN A 85 -0.90 1.54 -2.28
N ASP A 86 -0.10 1.28 -3.29
CA ASP A 86 0.41 2.31 -4.22
C ASP A 86 -0.35 2.39 -5.56
N GLY A 87 -1.43 1.64 -5.71
CA GLY A 87 -2.14 1.54 -6.99
C GLY A 87 -2.88 2.80 -7.43
N HIS A 88 -3.17 3.71 -6.52
CA HIS A 88 -3.93 4.92 -6.78
C HIS A 88 -3.07 6.19 -6.88
N ILE A 89 -1.74 6.09 -6.79
CA ILE A 89 -0.83 7.21 -7.01
C ILE A 89 -0.11 7.08 -8.35
N ASP A 90 0.23 8.20 -8.95
CA ASP A 90 1.02 8.19 -10.18
C ASP A 90 2.52 8.07 -9.86
N TYR A 91 3.32 7.69 -10.87
CA TYR A 91 4.75 7.46 -10.66
C TYR A 91 5.51 8.74 -10.28
N ASP A 92 5.03 9.91 -10.69
CA ASP A 92 5.57 11.21 -10.30
C ASP A 92 5.20 11.63 -8.86
N GLU A 93 4.24 10.94 -8.23
CA GLU A 93 3.80 11.19 -6.86
C GLU A 93 4.48 10.28 -5.82
N LEU A 94 5.08 9.15 -6.25
CA LEU A 94 5.59 8.11 -5.36
C LEU A 94 6.52 8.65 -4.28
N ASP A 95 7.55 9.40 -4.65
CA ASP A 95 8.56 9.88 -3.71
C ASP A 95 7.94 10.81 -2.64
N ALA A 96 6.99 11.67 -3.02
CA ALA A 96 6.36 12.61 -2.11
C ALA A 96 5.47 11.90 -1.08
N PHE A 97 4.56 11.03 -1.53
CA PHE A 97 3.69 10.27 -0.63
C PHE A 97 4.49 9.30 0.25
N PHE A 98 5.50 8.62 -0.31
CA PHE A 98 6.30 7.66 0.45
C PHE A 98 7.14 8.35 1.53
N ALA A 99 7.67 9.54 1.26
CA ALA A 99 8.38 10.32 2.27
C ALA A 99 7.45 10.73 3.44
N VAL A 100 6.22 11.14 3.15
CA VAL A 100 5.21 11.45 4.17
C VAL A 100 4.85 10.22 4.98
N ASN A 101 4.56 9.10 4.34
CA ASN A 101 4.18 7.86 5.01
C ASN A 101 5.27 7.38 5.97
N LYS A 102 6.54 7.41 5.53
CA LYS A 102 7.66 7.01 6.37
C LYS A 102 7.84 7.95 7.56
N ARG A 103 7.77 9.26 7.33
CA ARG A 103 7.88 10.27 8.40
C ARG A 103 6.78 10.11 9.46
N LEU A 104 5.55 9.86 9.05
CA LEU A 104 4.44 9.62 9.96
C LEU A 104 4.60 8.31 10.74
N ALA A 105 4.95 7.22 10.05
CA ALA A 105 5.21 5.95 10.71
C ALA A 105 6.32 6.08 11.77
N ASP A 106 7.42 6.76 11.45
CA ASP A 106 8.53 7.02 12.38
C ASP A 106 8.07 7.88 13.58
N LYS A 107 7.25 8.91 13.33
CA LYS A 107 6.69 9.77 14.39
C LYS A 107 5.94 8.96 15.44
N TYR A 108 5.21 7.94 15.02
CA TYR A 108 4.36 7.11 15.87
C TYR A 108 5.00 5.76 16.27
N GLY A 109 6.26 5.53 15.91
CA GLY A 109 6.97 4.29 16.24
C GLY A 109 6.45 3.05 15.52
N MET A 110 5.77 3.23 14.39
CA MET A 110 5.23 2.17 13.55
C MET A 110 6.21 1.77 12.44
N GLN A 111 6.13 0.52 11.99
CA GLN A 111 6.83 0.14 10.75
C GLN A 111 6.07 0.65 9.52
N CYS A 112 6.81 1.16 8.55
CA CYS A 112 6.28 1.61 7.28
C CYS A 112 6.59 0.58 6.19
N TRP A 113 5.57 -0.05 5.63
CA TRP A 113 5.71 -1.00 4.54
C TRP A 113 5.04 -0.45 3.28
N THR A 114 5.48 -0.88 2.10
CA THR A 114 4.70 -0.71 0.88
C THR A 114 3.97 -2.00 0.54
N ASN A 115 2.72 -1.88 0.11
CA ASN A 115 1.99 -2.93 -0.58
C ASN A 115 1.99 -2.60 -2.07
N ALA A 116 3.09 -3.01 -2.74
CA ALA A 116 3.31 -2.72 -4.15
C ALA A 116 2.38 -3.58 -5.02
N GLU A 117 1.45 -2.94 -5.73
CA GLU A 117 0.60 -3.68 -6.66
C GLU A 117 1.43 -4.21 -7.83
N SER A 118 1.41 -5.54 -8.01
CA SER A 118 2.09 -6.24 -9.11
C SER A 118 1.24 -6.34 -10.39
N PHE A 119 0.21 -5.51 -10.48
CA PHE A 119 -0.66 -5.39 -11.64
C PHE A 119 -0.83 -3.94 -12.09
N ASP A 120 -1.24 -3.79 -13.35
CA ASP A 120 -1.66 -2.52 -13.92
C ASP A 120 -3.18 -2.54 -14.18
N ARG A 121 -3.81 -1.38 -14.09
CA ARG A 121 -5.23 -1.21 -14.40
C ARG A 121 -5.38 -0.84 -15.86
N ASP A 122 -5.67 -1.83 -16.68
CA ASP A 122 -5.94 -1.63 -18.12
C ASP A 122 -7.44 -1.76 -18.39
N MET A 123 -8.13 -0.67 -18.23
CA MET A 123 -9.57 -0.65 -18.44
C MET A 123 -9.89 -0.56 -19.95
N PRO A 124 -10.86 -1.33 -20.47
CA PRO A 124 -11.84 -2.18 -19.76
C PRO A 124 -11.39 -3.63 -19.48
N ILE A 125 -10.15 -4.01 -19.82
CA ILE A 125 -9.63 -5.38 -19.66
C ILE A 125 -9.47 -5.73 -18.17
N LYS A 126 -9.33 -4.74 -17.31
CA LYS A 126 -9.15 -4.78 -15.86
C LYS A 126 -7.68 -4.92 -15.47
N PHE A 127 -7.33 -5.95 -14.68
CA PHE A 127 -6.00 -6.07 -14.10
C PHE A 127 -5.12 -7.02 -14.90
N LEU A 128 -3.94 -6.56 -15.25
CA LEU A 128 -2.91 -7.33 -15.95
C LEU A 128 -1.59 -7.26 -15.17
N PRO A 129 -0.73 -8.29 -15.27
CA PRO A 129 0.61 -8.22 -14.68
C PRO A 129 1.33 -6.95 -15.10
N ILE A 130 1.89 -6.24 -14.13
CA ILE A 130 2.61 -4.99 -14.37
C ILE A 130 3.92 -5.25 -15.13
N LYS A 131 4.38 -4.28 -15.93
CA LYS A 131 5.74 -4.33 -16.49
C LYS A 131 6.77 -4.20 -15.37
N PHE A 132 7.84 -4.99 -15.43
CA PHE A 132 8.87 -4.99 -14.39
C PHE A 132 9.44 -3.60 -14.12
N ASP A 133 9.69 -2.78 -15.14
CA ASP A 133 10.23 -1.41 -14.94
C ASP A 133 9.31 -0.55 -14.07
N LYS A 134 7.99 -0.71 -14.19
CA LYS A 134 7.01 -0.02 -13.35
C LYS A 134 7.04 -0.53 -11.90
N LEU A 135 7.10 -1.86 -11.70
CA LEU A 135 7.25 -2.44 -10.37
C LEU A 135 8.56 -2.00 -9.72
N ARG A 136 9.65 -2.00 -10.49
CA ARG A 136 10.96 -1.54 -10.03
C ARG A 136 10.91 -0.09 -9.54
N MET A 137 10.28 0.82 -10.29
CA MET A 137 10.10 2.22 -9.85
C MET A 137 9.44 2.34 -8.49
N LYS A 138 8.38 1.54 -8.24
CA LYS A 138 7.68 1.51 -6.96
C LYS A 138 8.59 1.00 -5.83
N LEU A 139 9.29 -0.12 -6.05
CA LEU A 139 10.19 -0.70 -5.07
C LEU A 139 11.39 0.22 -4.76
N GLU A 140 11.98 0.83 -5.79
CA GLU A 140 13.08 1.79 -5.62
C GLU A 140 12.63 3.06 -4.89
N ALA A 141 11.40 3.56 -5.13
CA ALA A 141 10.85 4.69 -4.38
C ALA A 141 10.67 4.34 -2.90
N ALA A 142 10.16 3.15 -2.59
CA ALA A 142 10.04 2.67 -1.21
C ALA A 142 11.41 2.53 -0.53
N MET A 143 12.42 2.01 -1.25
CA MET A 143 13.79 1.92 -0.75
C MET A 143 14.39 3.31 -0.48
N ARG A 144 14.22 4.28 -1.39
CA ARG A 144 14.68 5.67 -1.19
C ARG A 144 14.03 6.32 0.01
N ALA A 145 12.73 6.08 0.23
CA ALA A 145 12.01 6.60 1.38
C ALA A 145 12.39 5.91 2.71
N GLY A 146 13.14 4.80 2.67
CA GLY A 146 13.55 4.06 3.85
C GLY A 146 12.47 3.16 4.44
N TYR A 147 11.58 2.62 3.62
CA TYR A 147 10.56 1.69 4.07
C TYR A 147 11.16 0.42 4.65
N ASP A 148 10.55 -0.10 5.71
CA ASP A 148 11.07 -1.25 6.44
C ASP A 148 10.86 -2.57 5.68
N LYS A 149 9.81 -2.64 4.85
CA LYS A 149 9.45 -3.85 4.10
C LYS A 149 8.63 -3.53 2.85
N ALA A 150 8.76 -4.38 1.84
CA ALA A 150 7.86 -4.42 0.70
C ALA A 150 7.09 -5.74 0.71
N ILE A 151 5.78 -5.66 0.59
CA ILE A 151 4.91 -6.79 0.28
C ILE A 151 4.26 -6.51 -1.08
N THR A 152 3.70 -7.51 -1.73
CA THR A 152 3.02 -7.31 -3.02
C THR A 152 1.63 -7.91 -3.00
N PHE A 153 0.70 -7.21 -3.57
CA PHE A 153 -0.59 -7.72 -3.99
C PHE A 153 -0.58 -7.83 -5.52
N GLU A 154 -0.56 -8.99 -6.15
CA GLU A 154 -0.33 -10.22 -5.41
C GLU A 154 0.43 -11.23 -6.30
N PHE A 155 1.07 -12.16 -5.68
CA PHE A 155 1.99 -13.08 -6.36
C PHE A 155 1.26 -14.07 -7.27
N SER A 156 0.19 -14.70 -6.77
CA SER A 156 -0.40 -15.89 -7.43
C SER A 156 -0.91 -15.61 -8.84
N HIS A 157 -1.58 -14.46 -9.05
CA HIS A 157 -2.15 -14.11 -10.35
C HIS A 157 -1.19 -13.30 -11.22
N PHE A 158 -0.41 -12.35 -10.61
CA PHE A 158 0.29 -11.34 -11.38
C PHE A 158 1.81 -11.54 -11.46
N MET A 159 2.39 -12.40 -10.61
CA MET A 159 3.84 -12.65 -10.61
C MET A 159 4.19 -14.14 -10.71
N SER A 160 3.28 -15.07 -10.41
CA SER A 160 3.61 -16.50 -10.44
C SER A 160 3.86 -16.98 -11.86
N PRO A 161 4.92 -17.78 -12.12
CA PRO A 161 5.09 -18.45 -13.39
C PRO A 161 4.01 -19.49 -13.69
N GLN A 162 3.20 -19.85 -12.68
CA GLN A 162 2.05 -20.76 -12.80
C GLN A 162 0.73 -20.02 -13.07
N SER A 163 0.78 -18.69 -13.20
CA SER A 163 -0.41 -17.87 -13.47
C SER A 163 -1.00 -18.16 -14.85
N ALA A 164 -2.31 -17.92 -14.98
CA ALA A 164 -2.99 -17.90 -16.27
C ALA A 164 -2.54 -16.74 -17.18
N TYR A 165 -1.87 -15.72 -16.62
CA TYR A 165 -1.30 -14.61 -17.37
C TYR A 165 0.15 -14.92 -17.77
N LEU A 166 0.43 -15.09 -19.06
CA LEU A 166 1.79 -15.33 -19.55
C LEU A 166 2.80 -14.26 -19.12
N GLN A 167 2.34 -13.01 -18.99
CA GLN A 167 3.16 -11.87 -18.55
C GLN A 167 3.66 -12.04 -17.10
N ALA A 168 2.94 -12.78 -16.27
CA ALA A 168 3.32 -13.01 -14.87
C ALA A 168 4.65 -13.77 -14.74
N GLY A 169 4.88 -14.77 -15.60
CA GLY A 169 6.15 -15.48 -15.66
C GLY A 169 7.32 -14.55 -16.03
N HIS A 170 7.12 -13.68 -17.03
CA HIS A 170 8.13 -12.66 -17.39
C HIS A 170 8.41 -11.70 -16.25
N LEU A 171 7.37 -11.24 -15.55
CA LEU A 171 7.55 -10.37 -14.39
C LEU A 171 8.37 -11.06 -13.30
N PHE A 172 8.07 -12.32 -13.02
CA PHE A 172 8.80 -13.14 -12.04
C PHE A 172 10.28 -13.30 -12.40
N ASP A 173 10.59 -13.65 -13.66
CA ASP A 173 11.95 -13.85 -14.12
C ASP A 173 12.76 -12.54 -14.01
N ARG A 174 12.20 -11.41 -14.44
CA ARG A 174 12.84 -10.10 -14.33
C ARG A 174 13.04 -9.67 -12.87
N TYR A 175 12.08 -9.97 -12.00
CA TYR A 175 12.20 -9.73 -10.57
C TYR A 175 13.36 -10.54 -9.95
N LYS A 176 13.43 -11.85 -10.26
CA LYS A 176 14.52 -12.71 -9.80
C LYS A 176 15.89 -12.21 -10.29
N GLU A 177 15.98 -11.87 -11.56
CA GLU A 177 17.20 -11.34 -12.15
C GLU A 177 17.68 -10.06 -11.44
N TYR A 178 16.80 -9.11 -11.21
CA TYR A 178 17.13 -7.85 -10.55
C TYR A 178 17.61 -8.03 -9.12
N PHE A 179 16.99 -8.91 -8.36
CA PHE A 179 17.35 -9.18 -6.97
C PHE A 179 18.37 -10.32 -6.81
N ASN A 180 18.94 -10.86 -7.90
CA ASN A 180 19.87 -11.99 -7.89
C ASN A 180 19.34 -13.21 -7.11
N ILE A 181 18.04 -13.49 -7.20
CA ILE A 181 17.40 -14.63 -6.56
C ILE A 181 17.56 -15.87 -7.47
N ARG A 182 18.14 -16.93 -6.93
CA ARG A 182 18.35 -18.22 -7.63
C ARG A 182 17.14 -19.14 -7.55
#